data_bdfedade6fe7d7edc838240395f62032
#
_entry.id   bdfedade6fe7d7edc838240395f62032
#
_cell.length_a   1.000
_cell.length_b   1.000
_cell.length_c   1.000
_cell.angle_alpha   90.00
_cell.angle_beta   90.00
_cell.angle_gamma   90.00
#
_symmetry.space_group_name_H-M   'P 1'
#
loop_
_entity.id
_entity.type
_entity.pdbx_description
1 polymer ?
#
loop_
_entity_poly.entity_id
_entity_poly.type
_entity_poly.pdbx_seq_one_letter_code
_entity_poly.pdbx_strand_id
1 'polypeptide(L)'
;LDMINTSVLGALGCDMNTFLRYFPAAETMYSLLVALAIGLILLGWVWNLFKNYGLGLGVDAEDPVKLTAKAILFIVLAYYADEIVNIALTIGGTPYAWILSSELPSLDFASFNSVLLTIIGVCANGGVALIVLILTLILAWNYIKLLFEAAERYVLLGVLVYTAPVAFAMGASQSTANIFKSW
;
A
#
# COMPACT_ATOMS: atom_id res chain seq x y z
N LEU A 1 17.82 -0.84 -18.08
CA LEU A 1 17.42 -1.92 -17.19
C LEU A 1 17.81 -1.60 -15.74
N ASP A 2 19.01 -1.10 -15.46
CA ASP A 2 19.43 -0.73 -14.10
C ASP A 2 18.55 0.37 -13.51
N MET A 3 18.15 1.36 -14.29
CA MET A 3 17.26 2.44 -13.83
C MET A 3 15.85 1.90 -13.50
N ILE A 4 15.36 0.91 -14.25
CA ILE A 4 14.07 0.27 -14.01
C ILE A 4 14.17 -0.63 -12.78
N ASN A 5 15.26 -1.38 -12.63
CA ASN A 5 15.50 -2.27 -11.50
C ASN A 5 15.58 -1.49 -10.19
N THR A 6 16.33 -0.38 -10.14
CA THR A 6 16.46 0.47 -8.94
C THR A 6 15.14 1.17 -8.61
N SER A 7 14.39 1.62 -9.62
CA SER A 7 13.11 2.32 -9.40
C SER A 7 11.98 1.38 -9.01
N VAL A 8 11.89 0.19 -9.63
CA VAL A 8 10.84 -0.80 -9.35
C VAL A 8 11.09 -1.53 -8.04
N LEU A 9 12.33 -1.92 -7.77
CA LEU A 9 12.68 -2.55 -6.49
C LEU A 9 12.59 -1.56 -5.32
N GLY A 10 12.95 -0.28 -5.53
CA GLY A 10 12.74 0.79 -4.56
C GLY A 10 11.25 1.06 -4.30
N ALA A 11 10.41 0.95 -5.32
CA ALA A 11 8.96 1.08 -5.18
C ALA A 11 8.32 -0.10 -4.45
N LEU A 12 8.85 -1.32 -4.63
CA LEU A 12 8.40 -2.51 -3.88
C LEU A 12 8.79 -2.45 -2.40
N GLY A 13 9.81 -1.69 -2.03
CA GLY A 13 10.20 -1.43 -0.64
C GLY A 13 9.21 -0.58 0.15
N CYS A 14 8.17 -0.04 -0.49
CA CYS A 14 7.04 0.71 0.10
C CYS A 14 7.42 1.60 1.29
N ASP A 15 8.40 2.49 1.10
CA ASP A 15 8.66 3.56 2.04
C ASP A 15 7.71 4.74 1.75
N MET A 16 6.97 5.19 2.77
CA MET A 16 6.07 6.35 2.69
C MET A 16 6.75 7.58 2.10
N ASN A 17 8.02 7.83 2.48
CA ASN A 17 8.80 8.94 1.97
C ASN A 17 9.03 8.86 0.45
N THR A 18 9.25 7.65 -0.06
CA THR A 18 9.39 7.41 -1.51
C THR A 18 8.07 7.67 -2.24
N PHE A 19 6.94 7.27 -1.65
CA PHE A 19 5.63 7.53 -2.23
C PHE A 19 5.32 9.03 -2.28
N LEU A 20 5.54 9.77 -1.19
CA LEU A 20 5.34 11.22 -1.11
C LEU A 20 6.22 11.98 -2.12
N ARG A 21 7.43 11.49 -2.38
CA ARG A 21 8.32 12.06 -3.39
C ARG A 21 7.75 11.99 -4.80
N TYR A 22 7.04 10.90 -5.14
CA TYR A 22 6.38 10.74 -6.44
C TYR A 22 5.02 11.45 -6.52
N PHE A 23 4.34 11.60 -5.38
CA PHE A 23 3.01 12.20 -5.30
C PHE A 23 2.95 13.30 -4.24
N PRO A 24 3.56 14.47 -4.47
CA PRO A 24 3.61 15.55 -3.48
C PRO A 24 2.22 16.10 -3.10
N ALA A 25 1.23 16.00 -4.00
CA ALA A 25 -0.15 16.35 -3.70
C ALA A 25 -0.80 15.45 -2.64
N ALA A 26 -0.22 14.29 -2.41
CA ALA A 26 -0.74 13.30 -1.48
C ALA A 26 -0.67 13.78 -0.01
N GLU A 27 0.36 14.53 0.37
CA GLU A 27 0.49 15.10 1.73
C GLU A 27 -0.66 16.04 2.07
N THR A 28 -1.03 16.92 1.12
CA THR A 28 -2.16 17.83 1.29
C THR A 28 -3.47 17.06 1.37
N MET A 29 -3.66 16.05 0.52
CA MET A 29 -4.85 15.21 0.55
C MET A 29 -4.94 14.40 1.85
N TYR A 30 -3.81 13.92 2.38
CA TYR A 30 -3.77 13.17 3.63
C TYR A 30 -4.26 14.02 4.81
N SER A 31 -3.78 15.26 4.94
CA SER A 31 -4.21 16.18 6.00
C SER A 31 -5.74 16.46 5.94
N LEU A 32 -6.28 16.59 4.73
CA LEU A 32 -7.73 16.73 4.54
C LEU A 32 -8.49 15.45 4.94
N LEU A 33 -7.96 14.27 4.63
CA LEU A 33 -8.57 13.00 5.02
C LEU A 33 -8.55 12.79 6.54
N VAL A 34 -7.49 13.20 7.22
CA VAL A 34 -7.42 13.18 8.69
C VAL A 34 -8.48 14.10 9.30
N ALA A 35 -8.60 15.35 8.80
CA ALA A 35 -9.61 16.29 9.25
C ALA A 35 -11.03 15.76 9.02
N LEU A 36 -11.28 15.18 7.86
CA LEU A 36 -12.56 14.55 7.52
C LEU A 36 -12.85 13.35 8.43
N ALA A 37 -11.86 12.51 8.71
CA ALA A 37 -11.98 11.36 9.59
C ALA A 37 -12.39 11.78 11.02
N ILE A 38 -11.71 12.79 11.59
CA ILE A 38 -12.05 13.33 12.90
C ILE A 38 -13.47 13.91 12.90
N GLY A 39 -13.83 14.65 11.85
CA GLY A 39 -15.19 15.18 11.68
C GLY A 39 -16.26 14.08 11.65
N LEU A 40 -16.01 12.98 10.94
CA LEU A 40 -16.91 11.81 10.89
C LEU A 40 -17.04 11.12 12.25
N ILE A 41 -15.95 10.98 13.00
CA ILE A 41 -15.98 10.38 14.35
C ILE A 41 -16.83 11.24 15.29
N LEU A 42 -16.61 12.58 15.28
CA LEU A 42 -17.37 13.50 16.12
C LEU A 42 -18.84 13.52 15.74
N LEU A 43 -19.16 13.56 14.44
CA LEU A 43 -20.54 13.50 13.97
C LEU A 43 -21.22 12.20 14.40
N GLY A 44 -20.54 11.06 14.23
CA GLY A 44 -21.05 9.75 14.64
C GLY A 44 -21.25 9.68 16.15
N TRP A 45 -20.34 10.23 16.92
CA TRP A 45 -20.44 10.30 18.38
C TRP A 45 -21.64 11.13 18.82
N VAL A 46 -21.80 12.35 18.29
CA VAL A 46 -22.96 13.23 18.58
C VAL A 46 -24.27 12.57 18.17
N TRP A 47 -24.30 11.94 16.98
CA TRP A 47 -25.48 11.23 16.49
C TRP A 47 -25.88 10.08 17.41
N ASN A 48 -24.93 9.28 17.87
CA ASN A 48 -25.18 8.17 18.81
C ASN A 48 -25.66 8.68 20.17
N LEU A 49 -25.06 9.77 20.68
CA LEU A 49 -25.55 10.40 21.91
C LEU A 49 -26.99 10.89 21.74
N PHE A 50 -27.28 11.60 20.64
CA PHE A 50 -28.62 12.11 20.38
C PHE A 50 -29.66 10.99 20.24
N LYS A 51 -29.30 9.92 19.52
CA LYS A 51 -30.17 8.74 19.35
C LYS A 51 -30.45 8.04 20.67
N ASN A 52 -29.44 7.86 21.50
CA ASN A 52 -29.55 7.09 22.75
C ASN A 52 -30.24 7.90 23.86
N TYR A 53 -29.96 9.20 23.93
CA TYR A 53 -30.45 10.04 25.06
C TYR A 53 -31.47 11.09 24.64
N GLY A 54 -31.42 11.59 23.42
CA GLY A 54 -32.32 12.65 22.95
C GLY A 54 -33.68 12.13 22.47
N LEU A 55 -33.70 10.99 21.77
CA LEU A 55 -34.93 10.43 21.21
C LEU A 55 -35.58 9.35 22.06
N GLY A 56 -34.91 8.89 23.12
CA GLY A 56 -35.43 7.82 24.00
C GLY A 56 -35.68 6.49 23.30
N LEU A 57 -35.15 6.29 22.09
CA LEU A 57 -35.34 5.09 21.25
C LEU A 57 -34.39 3.94 21.60
N GLY A 58 -33.52 4.11 22.56
CA GLY A 58 -32.51 3.12 22.93
C GLY A 58 -33.01 2.09 23.92
N VAL A 59 -33.49 0.95 23.41
CA VAL A 59 -33.75 -0.22 24.25
C VAL A 59 -32.46 -0.81 24.80
N ASP A 60 -31.31 -0.58 24.10
CA ASP A 60 -29.95 -0.96 24.47
C ASP A 60 -29.01 0.28 24.36
N ALA A 61 -29.23 1.29 25.21
CA ALA A 61 -28.39 2.48 25.21
C ALA A 61 -26.97 2.11 25.70
N GLU A 62 -25.97 2.22 24.82
CA GLU A 62 -24.57 2.10 25.23
C GLU A 62 -24.23 3.16 26.28
N ASP A 63 -23.46 2.77 27.29
CA ASP A 63 -22.95 3.67 28.32
C ASP A 63 -22.23 4.88 27.68
N PRO A 64 -22.63 6.14 28.00
CA PRO A 64 -22.06 7.34 27.40
C PRO A 64 -20.54 7.43 27.61
N VAL A 65 -20.06 6.89 28.74
CA VAL A 65 -18.62 6.86 29.04
C VAL A 65 -17.89 5.94 28.06
N LYS A 66 -18.44 4.76 27.76
CA LYS A 66 -17.86 3.82 26.78
C LYS A 66 -17.87 4.42 25.38
N LEU A 67 -18.96 5.08 25.00
CA LEU A 67 -19.12 5.70 23.69
C LEU A 67 -18.13 6.85 23.50
N THR A 68 -17.94 7.67 24.55
CA THR A 68 -16.95 8.76 24.54
C THR A 68 -15.53 8.24 24.53
N ALA A 69 -15.20 7.23 25.34
CA ALA A 69 -13.88 6.60 25.37
C ALA A 69 -13.54 5.99 24.01
N LYS A 70 -14.50 5.33 23.35
CA LYS A 70 -14.35 4.79 22.00
C LYS A 70 -14.08 5.90 20.98
N ALA A 71 -14.82 7.00 21.02
CA ALA A 71 -14.61 8.13 20.12
C ALA A 71 -13.21 8.73 20.29
N ILE A 72 -12.76 8.96 21.52
CA ILE A 72 -11.42 9.48 21.82
C ILE A 72 -10.34 8.52 21.29
N LEU A 73 -10.49 7.22 21.51
CA LEU A 73 -9.54 6.21 21.03
C LEU A 73 -9.42 6.25 19.50
N PHE A 74 -10.53 6.32 18.77
CA PHE A 74 -10.51 6.38 17.32
C PHE A 74 -10.03 7.71 16.77
N ILE A 75 -10.21 8.83 17.47
CA ILE A 75 -9.61 10.13 17.12
C ILE A 75 -8.08 10.03 17.20
N VAL A 76 -7.56 9.45 18.28
CA VAL A 76 -6.12 9.24 18.47
C VAL A 76 -5.57 8.32 17.37
N LEU A 77 -6.26 7.21 17.07
CA LEU A 77 -5.88 6.31 15.98
C LEU A 77 -5.90 6.99 14.61
N ALA A 78 -6.88 7.84 14.33
CA ALA A 78 -6.96 8.57 13.07
C ALA A 78 -5.89 9.65 12.96
N TYR A 79 -5.50 10.28 14.07
CA TYR A 79 -4.45 11.30 14.10
C TYR A 79 -3.06 10.68 13.89
N TYR A 80 -2.78 9.54 14.50
CA TYR A 80 -1.51 8.81 14.35
C TYR A 80 -1.57 7.71 13.29
N ALA A 81 -2.50 7.83 12.32
CA ALA A 81 -2.71 6.78 11.33
C ALA A 81 -1.48 6.53 10.45
N ASP A 82 -0.73 7.58 10.09
CA ASP A 82 0.49 7.49 9.30
C ASP A 82 1.60 6.74 10.04
N GLU A 83 1.83 7.05 11.33
CA GLU A 83 2.81 6.34 12.13
C GLU A 83 2.46 4.87 12.31
N ILE A 84 1.18 4.58 12.58
CA ILE A 84 0.71 3.21 12.77
C ILE A 84 0.88 2.41 11.48
N VAL A 85 0.48 2.99 10.35
CA VAL A 85 0.61 2.32 9.05
C VAL A 85 2.08 2.18 8.65
N ASN A 86 2.91 3.19 8.91
CA ASN A 86 4.35 3.14 8.63
C ASN A 86 5.04 2.03 9.45
N ILE A 87 4.69 1.88 10.72
CA ILE A 87 5.17 0.76 11.56
C ILE A 87 4.72 -0.57 10.97
N ALA A 88 3.46 -0.69 10.57
CA ALA A 88 2.94 -1.92 9.96
C ALA A 88 3.66 -2.25 8.64
N LEU A 89 3.91 -1.26 7.79
CA LEU A 89 4.67 -1.41 6.54
C LEU A 89 6.12 -1.79 6.81
N THR A 90 6.76 -1.20 7.81
CA THR A 90 8.14 -1.53 8.21
C THR A 90 8.24 -2.98 8.66
N ILE A 91 7.29 -3.43 9.50
CA ILE A 91 7.24 -4.83 9.95
C ILE A 91 6.99 -5.77 8.76
N GLY A 92 6.04 -5.42 7.89
CA GLY A 92 5.72 -6.20 6.69
C GLY A 92 6.84 -6.21 5.64
N GLY A 93 7.62 -5.14 5.56
CA GLY A 93 8.77 -5.02 4.65
C GLY A 93 10.05 -5.72 5.16
N THR A 94 10.14 -6.03 6.45
CA THR A 94 11.34 -6.65 7.04
C THR A 94 11.74 -7.96 6.37
N PRO A 95 10.83 -8.94 6.08
CA PRO A 95 11.19 -10.16 5.37
C PRO A 95 11.73 -9.89 3.96
N TYR A 96 11.17 -8.90 3.27
CA TYR A 96 11.62 -8.48 1.95
C TYR A 96 13.03 -7.89 2.00
N ALA A 97 13.30 -7.00 2.97
CA ALA A 97 14.62 -6.43 3.18
C ALA A 97 15.66 -7.51 3.51
N TRP A 98 15.30 -8.54 4.27
CA TRP A 98 16.17 -9.68 4.56
C TRP A 98 16.48 -10.50 3.31
N ILE A 99 15.49 -10.74 2.44
CA ILE A 99 15.69 -11.46 1.17
C ILE A 99 16.63 -10.66 0.26
N LEU A 100 16.46 -9.34 0.19
CA LEU A 100 17.33 -8.47 -0.61
C LEU A 100 18.74 -8.33 -0.05
N SER A 101 18.89 -8.35 1.28
CA SER A 101 20.20 -8.28 1.94
C SER A 101 20.92 -9.63 1.99
N SER A 102 20.21 -10.75 1.80
CA SER A 102 20.87 -12.03 1.56
C SER A 102 21.60 -11.89 0.22
N GLU A 103 22.86 -12.33 0.18
CA GLU A 103 23.66 -12.38 -1.05
C GLU A 103 22.99 -13.29 -2.08
N LEU A 104 21.85 -12.84 -2.60
CA LEU A 104 21.32 -13.43 -3.83
C LEU A 104 22.41 -13.26 -4.89
N PRO A 105 22.78 -14.33 -5.62
CA PRO A 105 23.73 -14.20 -6.71
C PRO A 105 23.23 -13.02 -7.56
N SER A 106 24.05 -11.96 -7.62
CA SER A 106 23.73 -10.77 -8.39
C SER A 106 23.36 -11.27 -9.78
N LEU A 107 22.08 -11.17 -10.15
CA LEU A 107 21.66 -11.29 -11.53
C LEU A 107 22.28 -10.10 -12.25
N ASP A 108 23.58 -10.24 -12.53
CA ASP A 108 24.33 -9.25 -13.26
C ASP A 108 23.76 -9.23 -14.69
N PHE A 109 22.89 -8.23 -14.92
CA PHE A 109 22.32 -8.00 -16.24
C PHE A 109 23.39 -7.65 -17.28
N ALA A 110 24.61 -7.25 -16.85
CA ALA A 110 25.76 -7.16 -17.76
C ALA A 110 26.15 -8.54 -18.27
N SER A 111 26.13 -9.57 -17.41
CA SER A 111 26.32 -10.96 -17.80
C SER A 111 25.19 -11.46 -18.69
N PHE A 112 23.94 -11.04 -18.45
CA PHE A 112 22.81 -11.37 -19.32
C PHE A 112 22.95 -10.72 -20.70
N ASN A 113 23.43 -9.48 -20.76
CA ASN A 113 23.68 -8.79 -22.03
C ASN A 113 24.84 -9.45 -22.80
N SER A 114 25.90 -9.91 -22.13
CA SER A 114 27.00 -10.66 -22.74
C SER A 114 26.55 -12.04 -23.24
N VAL A 115 25.69 -12.72 -22.46
CA VAL A 115 25.07 -13.99 -22.86
C VAL A 115 24.17 -13.78 -24.07
N LEU A 116 23.35 -12.72 -24.10
CA LEU A 116 22.51 -12.36 -25.24
C LEU A 116 23.35 -12.07 -26.48
N LEU A 117 24.44 -11.29 -26.37
CA LEU A 117 25.35 -11.00 -27.47
C LEU A 117 26.06 -12.29 -27.96
N THR A 118 26.46 -13.18 -27.05
CA THR A 118 27.07 -14.47 -27.38
C THR A 118 26.06 -15.36 -28.12
N ILE A 119 24.83 -15.41 -27.64
CA ILE A 119 23.73 -16.18 -28.27
C ILE A 119 23.41 -15.58 -29.65
N ILE A 120 23.34 -14.26 -29.81
CA ILE A 120 23.13 -13.60 -31.09
C ILE A 120 24.30 -13.91 -32.04
N GLY A 121 25.56 -13.92 -31.55
CA GLY A 121 26.74 -14.27 -32.30
C GLY A 121 26.76 -15.73 -32.77
N VAL A 122 26.33 -16.65 -31.93
CA VAL A 122 26.20 -18.08 -32.28
C VAL A 122 25.00 -18.35 -33.18
N CYS A 123 23.96 -17.52 -33.09
CA CYS A 123 22.73 -17.60 -33.90
C CYS A 123 22.88 -17.10 -35.33
N ALA A 124 24.07 -16.65 -35.77
CA ALA A 124 24.34 -16.29 -37.18
C ALA A 124 24.06 -17.48 -38.14
N ASN A 125 23.85 -18.70 -37.63
CA ASN A 125 23.37 -19.87 -38.34
C ASN A 125 21.84 -20.03 -38.27
N GLY A 126 21.14 -19.19 -38.90
CA GLY A 126 19.75 -19.12 -39.38
C GLY A 126 18.57 -19.73 -38.62
N GLY A 127 18.67 -20.92 -38.04
CA GLY A 127 17.53 -21.60 -37.42
C GLY A 127 17.40 -21.40 -35.91
N VAL A 128 18.52 -21.31 -35.20
CA VAL A 128 18.56 -21.13 -33.73
C VAL A 128 18.23 -19.68 -33.36
N ALA A 129 18.55 -18.72 -34.23
CA ALA A 129 18.26 -17.30 -34.05
C ALA A 129 16.76 -17.03 -33.86
N LEU A 130 15.92 -17.71 -34.61
CA LEU A 130 14.47 -17.53 -34.54
C LEU A 130 13.89 -18.04 -33.21
N ILE A 131 14.39 -19.18 -32.72
CA ILE A 131 13.98 -19.74 -31.45
C ILE A 131 14.38 -18.83 -30.28
N VAL A 132 15.61 -18.30 -30.30
CA VAL A 132 16.10 -17.37 -29.27
C VAL A 132 15.34 -16.07 -29.29
N LEU A 133 15.03 -15.56 -30.48
CA LEU A 133 14.20 -14.35 -30.62
C LEU A 133 12.82 -14.55 -29.99
N ILE A 134 12.16 -15.68 -30.26
CA ILE A 134 10.84 -15.99 -29.69
C ILE A 134 10.95 -16.10 -28.15
N LEU A 135 11.95 -16.81 -27.63
CA LEU A 135 12.16 -16.95 -26.20
C LEU A 135 12.42 -15.59 -25.52
N THR A 136 13.22 -14.74 -26.14
CA THR A 136 13.50 -13.38 -25.65
C THR A 136 12.23 -12.53 -25.62
N LEU A 137 11.37 -12.67 -26.62
CA LEU A 137 10.11 -11.94 -26.71
C LEU A 137 9.11 -12.42 -25.64
N ILE A 138 9.05 -13.74 -25.39
CA ILE A 138 8.25 -14.31 -24.31
C ILE A 138 8.76 -13.82 -22.95
N LEU A 139 10.07 -13.80 -22.74
CA LEU A 139 10.70 -13.34 -21.51
C LEU A 139 10.43 -11.85 -21.27
N ALA A 140 10.58 -11.02 -22.31
CA ALA A 140 10.26 -9.61 -22.26
C ALA A 140 8.78 -9.37 -21.90
N TRP A 141 7.86 -10.15 -22.49
CA TRP A 141 6.44 -10.06 -22.18
C TRP A 141 6.14 -10.41 -20.72
N ASN A 142 6.74 -11.49 -20.19
CA ASN A 142 6.60 -11.87 -18.79
C ASN A 142 7.17 -10.79 -17.86
N TYR A 143 8.28 -10.16 -18.23
CA TYR A 143 8.87 -9.07 -17.46
C TYR A 143 7.95 -7.84 -17.41
N ILE A 144 7.37 -7.45 -18.54
CA ILE A 144 6.40 -6.34 -18.60
C ILE A 144 5.18 -6.65 -17.71
N LYS A 145 4.66 -7.88 -17.79
CA LYS A 145 3.54 -8.30 -16.94
C LYS A 145 3.86 -8.19 -15.45
N LEU A 146 5.04 -8.65 -15.05
CA LEU A 146 5.50 -8.57 -13.67
C LEU A 146 5.66 -7.12 -13.20
N LEU A 147 6.10 -6.24 -14.10
CA LEU A 147 6.26 -4.82 -13.82
C LEU A 147 4.90 -4.14 -13.58
N PHE A 148 3.88 -4.48 -14.39
CA PHE A 148 2.51 -3.98 -14.19
C PHE A 148 1.90 -4.51 -12.88
N GLU A 149 2.11 -5.78 -12.56
CA GLU A 149 1.62 -6.37 -11.31
C GLU A 149 2.27 -5.72 -10.08
N ALA A 150 3.57 -5.42 -10.14
CA ALA A 150 4.27 -4.68 -9.09
C ALA A 150 3.74 -3.25 -8.95
N ALA A 151 3.50 -2.55 -10.06
CA ALA A 151 2.94 -1.21 -10.05
C ALA A 151 1.52 -1.17 -9.48
N GLU A 152 0.67 -2.14 -9.84
CA GLU A 152 -0.69 -2.28 -9.29
C GLU A 152 -0.65 -2.45 -7.77
N ARG A 153 0.20 -3.32 -7.26
CA ARG A 153 0.36 -3.52 -5.79
C ARG A 153 0.84 -2.26 -5.10
N TYR A 154 1.76 -1.53 -5.71
CA TYR A 154 2.27 -0.27 -5.17
C TYR A 154 1.18 0.80 -5.06
N VAL A 155 0.39 0.99 -6.12
CA VAL A 155 -0.74 1.92 -6.12
C VAL A 155 -1.77 1.51 -5.07
N LEU A 156 -2.11 0.23 -4.99
CA LEU A 156 -3.08 -0.31 -4.04
C LEU A 156 -2.63 -0.08 -2.59
N LEU A 157 -1.36 -0.32 -2.28
CA LEU A 157 -0.78 -0.01 -0.97
C LEU A 157 -0.84 1.49 -0.66
N GLY A 158 -0.50 2.35 -1.62
CA GLY A 158 -0.61 3.79 -1.47
C GLY A 158 -2.03 4.22 -1.12
N VAL A 159 -3.03 3.74 -1.86
CA VAL A 159 -4.45 4.03 -1.58
C VAL A 159 -4.85 3.55 -0.18
N LEU A 160 -4.41 2.34 0.22
CA LEU A 160 -4.70 1.78 1.53
C LEU A 160 -4.14 2.68 2.66
N VAL A 161 -2.90 3.13 2.53
CA VAL A 161 -2.26 4.04 3.49
C VAL A 161 -3.01 5.36 3.60
N TYR A 162 -3.37 5.98 2.46
CA TYR A 162 -4.08 7.26 2.46
C TYR A 162 -5.49 7.17 3.00
N THR A 163 -6.16 6.04 2.82
CA THR A 163 -7.51 5.82 3.35
C THR A 163 -7.53 5.39 4.81
N ALA A 164 -6.38 5.12 5.42
CA ALA A 164 -6.28 4.68 6.82
C ALA A 164 -7.03 5.55 7.83
N PRO A 165 -6.90 6.90 7.82
CA PRO A 165 -7.64 7.75 8.77
C PRO A 165 -9.15 7.57 8.66
N VAL A 166 -9.66 7.46 7.43
CA VAL A 166 -11.09 7.25 7.17
C VAL A 166 -11.53 5.86 7.59
N ALA A 167 -10.70 4.84 7.37
CA ALA A 167 -10.98 3.47 7.82
C ALA A 167 -11.07 3.40 9.35
N PHE A 168 -10.17 4.07 10.07
CA PHE A 168 -10.26 4.19 11.53
C PHE A 168 -11.52 4.94 11.96
N ALA A 169 -11.92 5.99 11.26
CA ALA A 169 -13.17 6.69 11.54
C ALA A 169 -14.40 5.79 11.41
N MET A 170 -14.42 4.91 10.40
CA MET A 170 -15.50 3.93 10.23
C MET A 170 -15.53 2.90 11.36
N GLY A 171 -14.40 2.59 12.00
CA GLY A 171 -14.32 1.72 13.17
C GLY A 171 -14.98 2.31 14.43
N ALA A 172 -15.12 3.63 14.50
CA ALA A 172 -15.71 4.31 15.66
C ALA A 172 -17.21 4.01 15.83
N SER A 173 -17.94 3.75 14.74
CA SER A 173 -19.38 3.45 14.76
C SER A 173 -19.64 1.97 14.58
N GLN A 174 -20.60 1.40 15.32
CA GLN A 174 -20.99 -0.01 15.17
C GLN A 174 -21.56 -0.32 13.78
N SER A 175 -22.30 0.62 13.19
CA SER A 175 -22.91 0.46 11.87
C SER A 175 -21.89 0.36 10.74
N THR A 176 -20.73 0.97 10.89
CA THR A 176 -19.66 1.03 9.88
C THR A 176 -18.43 0.18 10.23
N ALA A 177 -18.42 -0.47 11.40
CA ALA A 177 -17.32 -1.29 11.87
C ALA A 177 -16.93 -2.42 10.91
N ASN A 178 -17.87 -2.91 10.09
CA ASN A 178 -17.60 -3.93 9.08
C ASN A 178 -16.67 -3.40 7.97
N ILE A 179 -16.74 -2.10 7.63
CA ILE A 179 -15.85 -1.47 6.65
C ILE A 179 -14.43 -1.46 7.18
N PHE A 180 -14.25 -1.10 8.45
CA PHE A 180 -12.94 -1.15 9.11
C PHE A 180 -12.36 -2.57 9.17
N LYS A 181 -13.19 -3.58 9.42
CA LYS A 181 -12.73 -4.98 9.43
C LYS A 181 -12.35 -5.50 8.04
N SER A 182 -12.92 -4.93 6.99
CA SER A 182 -12.64 -5.33 5.61
C SER A 182 -11.41 -4.61 5.04
N TRP A 183 -11.08 -3.43 5.57
CA TRP A 183 -9.93 -2.65 5.21
C TRP A 183 -8.65 -3.30 5.74
#